data_4ea07f947e79dfadbff74206127c3035
#
_entry.id   4ea07f947e79dfadbff74206127c3035
#
_cell.length_a   1.000
_cell.length_b   1.000
_cell.length_c   1.000
_cell.angle_alpha   90.00
_cell.angle_beta   90.00
_cell.angle_gamma   90.00
#
_symmetry.space_group_name_H-M   'P 1'
#
loop_
_entity.id
_entity.type
_entity.pdbx_description
1 polymer ?
#
loop_
_entity_poly.entity_id
_entity_poly.type
_entity_poly.pdbx_seq_one_letter_code
_entity_poly.pdbx_strand_id
1 'polypeptide(L)'
;MKRFRMHMLVCGGTGCHAAGSLEFKEALEKELTRRDLAEEVAVVETGCNGFCALGPVMVTYPEGHFYVELSPEDVPELVEEHVVKGRPVERLFYKAPAGKELLPHMQDIPFFAHQQLIALRNRGLIDAESIDEYIARDGYQALAKALTQMTPGEIINEIKASGLRGRGGAGFPTGLKWEFCAKTPGETKFVLCNADEGDPGAFMDRSILEADPHVVVEGMAIAAKAIGANRGYIYCRAEYPLAVNRLQMAIDKATEYGLLGENILDTGFNFELSIYQGAGAFVCGEETALMRSIEGKRGMPRPRPPFPAVAGLWNKPTILNNVETWANVPPIINNGSEWYSSIGTETSKGTKVFALTGHVNNIGLVEVPMGTSLRTIIYDIGGGMPKKHRKFKAVQLGGPSGGCVPEEYLDLPCDYEAITKAGAIMGSGGMIVMDDSTCMVDMARYFLDFIQDESCGKCTPCREGTRRMLQIVEKITEGRGEEGDIETLEELADMIKDSSLCGLGQTAPNPVLSTLRYFRDEYEEHIRDKKCRALTCVAMIQFKVDEEKCKKCGLCFKNCPVDAITWEKKQ
;
A
#
# COMPACT_ATOMS: atom_id res chain seq x y z
N MET A 1 -22.97 27.23 13.26
CA MET A 1 -21.65 26.81 12.78
C MET A 1 -20.63 27.85 13.23
N LYS A 2 -19.63 27.43 13.99
CA LYS A 2 -18.52 28.29 14.41
C LYS A 2 -17.67 28.61 13.17
N ARG A 3 -17.26 29.86 12.97
CA ARG A 3 -16.42 30.26 11.84
C ARG A 3 -15.01 30.50 12.35
N PHE A 4 -14.07 29.72 11.85
CA PHE A 4 -12.64 29.90 12.11
C PHE A 4 -12.02 30.73 10.98
N ARG A 5 -11.05 31.58 11.31
CA ARG A 5 -10.27 32.33 10.31
C ARG A 5 -9.15 31.48 9.70
N MET A 6 -8.73 30.42 10.42
CA MET A 6 -7.66 29.52 10.01
C MET A 6 -7.98 28.09 10.45
N HIS A 7 -7.63 27.13 9.61
CA HIS A 7 -7.62 25.71 9.96
C HIS A 7 -6.20 25.18 9.83
N MET A 8 -5.74 24.44 10.82
CA MET A 8 -4.45 23.75 10.85
C MET A 8 -4.72 22.25 10.80
N LEU A 9 -4.52 21.67 9.62
CA LEU A 9 -4.85 20.27 9.31
C LEU A 9 -3.61 19.39 9.57
N VAL A 10 -3.58 18.73 10.71
CA VAL A 10 -2.49 17.85 11.14
C VAL A 10 -2.74 16.42 10.65
N CYS A 11 -1.77 15.80 10.03
CA CYS A 11 -1.89 14.42 9.56
C CYS A 11 -1.98 13.43 10.73
N GLY A 12 -3.10 12.69 10.80
CA GLY A 12 -3.41 11.67 11.79
C GLY A 12 -3.30 10.23 11.25
N GLY A 13 -2.48 9.97 10.24
CA GLY A 13 -2.19 8.61 9.81
C GLY A 13 -1.12 7.93 10.68
N THR A 14 -1.13 6.59 10.73
CA THR A 14 -0.23 5.78 11.60
C THR A 14 1.24 6.19 11.50
N GLY A 15 1.76 6.52 10.30
CA GLY A 15 3.16 6.94 10.13
C GLY A 15 3.48 8.28 10.82
N CYS A 16 2.55 9.25 10.75
CA CYS A 16 2.69 10.54 11.43
C CYS A 16 2.48 10.40 12.95
N HIS A 17 1.56 9.55 13.41
CA HIS A 17 1.43 9.22 14.84
C HIS A 17 2.73 8.66 15.41
N ALA A 18 3.34 7.69 14.71
CA ALA A 18 4.63 7.12 15.12
C ALA A 18 5.78 8.15 15.12
N ALA A 19 5.65 9.24 14.36
CA ALA A 19 6.61 10.34 14.30
C ALA A 19 6.30 11.50 15.26
N GLY A 20 5.25 11.40 16.10
CA GLY A 20 4.92 12.39 17.14
C GLY A 20 3.87 13.43 16.76
N SER A 21 2.99 13.12 15.77
CA SER A 21 1.95 14.10 15.35
C SER A 21 0.88 14.35 16.42
N LEU A 22 0.61 13.39 17.29
CA LEU A 22 -0.34 13.57 18.40
C LEU A 22 0.21 14.53 19.44
N GLU A 23 1.48 14.36 19.84
CA GLU A 23 2.17 15.23 20.77
C GLU A 23 2.28 16.66 20.22
N PHE A 24 2.56 16.79 18.91
CA PHE A 24 2.55 18.08 18.21
C PHE A 24 1.17 18.74 18.26
N LYS A 25 0.10 18.01 17.90
CA LYS A 25 -1.27 18.49 17.92
C LYS A 25 -1.68 18.97 19.31
N GLU A 26 -1.43 18.15 20.34
CA GLU A 26 -1.74 18.54 21.73
C GLU A 26 -0.99 19.80 22.18
N ALA A 27 0.29 19.93 21.82
CA ALA A 27 1.06 21.12 22.12
C ALA A 27 0.49 22.36 21.42
N LEU A 28 0.08 22.21 20.15
CA LEU A 28 -0.54 23.28 19.36
C LEU A 28 -1.87 23.74 19.97
N GLU A 29 -2.75 22.82 20.33
CA GLU A 29 -4.03 23.13 20.97
C GLU A 29 -3.84 23.83 22.32
N LYS A 30 -2.88 23.39 23.14
CA LYS A 30 -2.52 24.02 24.41
C LYS A 30 -2.00 25.44 24.23
N GLU A 31 -1.13 25.67 23.25
CA GLU A 31 -0.57 26.98 22.96
C GLU A 31 -1.62 27.97 22.42
N LEU A 32 -2.50 27.51 21.51
CA LEU A 32 -3.62 28.31 21.03
C LEU A 32 -4.58 28.71 22.17
N THR A 33 -4.89 27.77 23.08
CA THR A 33 -5.71 28.05 24.27
C THR A 33 -5.03 29.04 25.20
N ARG A 34 -3.73 28.90 25.46
CA ARG A 34 -2.94 29.81 26.29
C ARG A 34 -2.95 31.26 25.80
N ARG A 35 -3.11 31.43 24.48
CA ARG A 35 -3.12 32.73 23.79
C ARG A 35 -4.52 33.26 23.45
N ASP A 36 -5.58 32.61 23.94
CA ASP A 36 -6.97 32.94 23.63
C ASP A 36 -7.32 32.88 22.13
N LEU A 37 -6.61 32.03 21.34
CA LEU A 37 -6.79 31.85 19.90
C LEU A 37 -7.63 30.64 19.52
N ALA A 38 -8.01 29.78 20.46
CA ALA A 38 -8.77 28.55 20.20
C ALA A 38 -10.18 28.78 19.62
N GLU A 39 -10.71 30.02 19.73
CA GLU A 39 -11.98 30.40 19.12
C GLU A 39 -11.82 30.89 17.66
N GLU A 40 -10.60 31.17 17.23
CA GLU A 40 -10.28 31.72 15.89
C GLU A 40 -9.61 30.71 14.97
N VAL A 41 -8.89 29.74 15.54
CA VAL A 41 -8.10 28.73 14.81
C VAL A 41 -8.58 27.33 15.18
N ALA A 42 -8.96 26.57 14.16
CA ALA A 42 -9.30 25.15 14.31
C ALA A 42 -8.06 24.28 14.08
N VAL A 43 -7.78 23.38 15.00
CA VAL A 43 -6.84 22.28 14.79
C VAL A 43 -7.64 21.03 14.46
N VAL A 44 -7.42 20.45 13.28
CA VAL A 44 -8.14 19.27 12.79
C VAL A 44 -7.14 18.15 12.57
N GLU A 45 -7.42 16.98 13.16
CA GLU A 45 -6.70 15.78 12.84
C GLU A 45 -7.30 15.16 11.58
N THR A 46 -6.60 15.29 10.46
CA THR A 46 -7.07 14.70 9.21
C THR A 46 -6.69 13.23 9.10
N GLY A 47 -7.28 12.54 8.14
CA GLY A 47 -6.78 11.23 7.72
C GLY A 47 -5.34 11.29 7.19
N CYS A 48 -4.81 10.12 6.80
CA CYS A 48 -3.46 10.00 6.27
C CYS A 48 -3.25 10.91 5.06
N ASN A 49 -2.24 11.80 5.10
CA ASN A 49 -1.88 12.68 3.99
C ASN A 49 -1.09 11.92 2.88
N GLY A 50 -0.50 10.77 3.20
CA GLY A 50 0.25 9.94 2.26
C GLY A 50 1.70 10.36 2.03
N PHE A 51 2.23 11.39 2.68
CA PHE A 51 3.63 11.83 2.54
C PHE A 51 4.45 11.43 3.77
N CYS A 52 4.79 10.13 3.85
CA CYS A 52 5.35 9.54 5.06
C CYS A 52 6.83 9.88 5.31
N ALA A 53 7.58 10.25 4.25
CA ALA A 53 9.02 10.53 4.36
C ALA A 53 9.36 11.67 5.32
N LEU A 54 8.46 12.65 5.44
CA LEU A 54 8.71 13.91 6.17
C LEU A 54 7.62 14.19 7.23
N GLY A 55 7.02 13.13 7.77
CA GLY A 55 6.05 13.26 8.88
C GLY A 55 6.72 13.70 10.19
N PRO A 56 5.97 14.35 11.12
CA PRO A 56 4.60 14.83 10.99
C PRO A 56 4.44 15.98 9.99
N VAL A 57 3.31 16.00 9.26
CA VAL A 57 3.00 17.07 8.31
C VAL A 57 1.71 17.80 8.69
N MET A 58 1.62 19.08 8.31
CA MET A 58 0.45 19.92 8.54
C MET A 58 0.21 20.85 7.34
N VAL A 59 -1.07 21.06 7.01
CA VAL A 59 -1.50 22.04 6.02
C VAL A 59 -2.29 23.14 6.70
N THR A 60 -2.06 24.40 6.34
CA THR A 60 -2.86 25.53 6.85
C THR A 60 -3.83 26.04 5.80
N TYR A 61 -5.02 26.42 6.19
CA TYR A 61 -6.02 27.06 5.34
C TYR A 61 -6.47 28.40 5.97
N PRO A 62 -6.68 29.44 5.13
CA PRO A 62 -6.84 29.40 3.67
C PRO A 62 -5.55 29.45 2.85
N GLU A 63 -4.37 29.72 3.42
CA GLU A 63 -3.12 30.00 2.71
C GLU A 63 -2.57 28.77 1.94
N GLY A 64 -2.83 27.56 2.43
CA GLY A 64 -2.35 26.32 1.81
C GLY A 64 -0.87 26.02 2.09
N HIS A 65 -0.27 26.60 3.14
CA HIS A 65 1.11 26.31 3.49
C HIS A 65 1.26 24.87 4.00
N PHE A 66 2.28 24.17 3.49
CA PHE A 66 2.59 22.79 3.82
C PHE A 66 3.86 22.71 4.66
N TYR A 67 3.71 22.32 5.92
CA TYR A 67 4.80 22.17 6.89
C TYR A 67 5.15 20.70 7.09
N VAL A 68 6.45 20.40 7.26
CA VAL A 68 7.02 19.05 7.36
C VAL A 68 7.92 18.92 8.59
N GLU A 69 8.17 17.66 9.01
CA GLU A 69 9.09 17.31 10.10
C GLU A 69 8.78 18.08 11.40
N LEU A 70 7.50 18.23 11.70
CA LEU A 70 7.03 19.04 12.83
C LEU A 70 7.27 18.34 14.17
N SER A 71 7.63 19.16 15.17
CA SER A 71 7.80 18.75 16.55
C SER A 71 7.09 19.69 17.53
N PRO A 72 6.80 19.28 18.77
CA PRO A 72 6.22 20.17 19.78
C PRO A 72 7.03 21.44 20.05
N GLU A 73 8.35 21.40 19.84
CA GLU A 73 9.27 22.53 19.99
C GLU A 73 9.04 23.64 18.97
N ASP A 74 8.44 23.31 17.81
CA ASP A 74 8.13 24.26 16.73
C ASP A 74 6.87 25.10 17.04
N VAL A 75 6.01 24.63 17.93
CA VAL A 75 4.69 25.20 18.18
C VAL A 75 4.73 26.67 18.62
N PRO A 76 5.59 27.10 19.57
CA PRO A 76 5.63 28.50 19.98
C PRO A 76 5.97 29.46 18.83
N GLU A 77 6.89 29.08 17.95
CA GLU A 77 7.27 29.86 16.77
C GLU A 77 6.15 29.86 15.73
N LEU A 78 5.55 28.71 15.43
CA LEU A 78 4.43 28.59 14.49
C LEU A 78 3.26 29.48 14.91
N VAL A 79 2.87 29.44 16.18
CA VAL A 79 1.75 30.26 16.67
C VAL A 79 2.12 31.75 16.64
N GLU A 80 3.32 32.13 17.09
CA GLU A 80 3.76 33.53 17.11
C GLU A 80 3.90 34.11 15.69
N GLU A 81 4.62 33.44 14.82
CA GLU A 81 4.93 33.99 13.50
C GLU A 81 3.78 33.80 12.51
N HIS A 82 3.24 32.58 12.40
CA HIS A 82 2.22 32.31 11.38
C HIS A 82 0.82 32.72 11.84
N VAL A 83 0.38 32.29 13.04
CA VAL A 83 -0.99 32.53 13.47
C VAL A 83 -1.22 33.99 13.90
N VAL A 84 -0.28 34.58 14.68
CA VAL A 84 -0.42 35.94 15.22
C VAL A 84 0.04 37.00 14.22
N LYS A 85 1.22 36.80 13.60
CA LYS A 85 1.84 37.83 12.74
C LYS A 85 1.58 37.62 11.24
N GLY A 86 0.96 36.51 10.83
CA GLY A 86 0.70 36.18 9.43
C GLY A 86 1.96 35.94 8.59
N ARG A 87 3.07 35.55 9.23
CA ARG A 87 4.34 35.28 8.56
C ARG A 87 4.63 33.77 8.63
N PRO A 88 4.65 33.05 7.51
CA PRO A 88 4.94 31.61 7.54
C PRO A 88 6.36 31.31 8.04
N VAL A 89 6.53 30.14 8.66
CA VAL A 89 7.83 29.68 9.17
C VAL A 89 8.58 28.91 8.10
N GLU A 90 9.37 29.61 7.30
CA GLU A 90 10.02 29.07 6.08
C GLU A 90 10.92 27.86 6.33
N ARG A 91 11.57 27.75 7.50
CA ARG A 91 12.44 26.61 7.81
C ARG A 91 11.71 25.27 7.84
N LEU A 92 10.41 25.29 8.08
CA LEU A 92 9.54 24.13 8.16
C LEU A 92 8.89 23.76 6.82
N PHE A 93 9.17 24.50 5.75
CA PHE A 93 8.68 24.18 4.42
C PHE A 93 9.43 22.99 3.81
N TYR A 94 8.74 22.30 2.90
CA TYR A 94 9.36 21.24 2.12
C TYR A 94 10.53 21.76 1.31
N LYS A 95 11.65 21.03 1.37
CA LYS A 95 12.86 21.31 0.61
C LYS A 95 13.06 20.24 -0.46
N ALA A 96 13.05 20.65 -1.72
CA ALA A 96 13.23 19.73 -2.84
C ALA A 96 14.61 19.02 -2.79
N PRO A 97 14.67 17.68 -2.99
CA PRO A 97 15.93 16.91 -2.91
C PRO A 97 17.00 17.38 -3.90
N ALA A 98 16.60 17.80 -5.09
CA ALA A 98 17.49 18.23 -6.16
C ALA A 98 17.95 19.69 -6.07
N GLY A 99 17.35 20.51 -5.19
CA GLY A 99 17.54 21.95 -5.11
C GLY A 99 17.67 22.48 -3.68
N LYS A 100 17.87 23.80 -3.57
CA LYS A 100 17.75 24.54 -2.31
C LYS A 100 16.40 25.24 -2.19
N GLU A 101 15.52 25.01 -3.16
CA GLU A 101 14.24 25.66 -3.25
C GLU A 101 13.30 25.15 -2.16
N LEU A 102 12.69 26.10 -1.43
CA LEU A 102 11.64 25.84 -0.47
C LEU A 102 10.31 25.96 -1.18
N LEU A 103 9.47 24.93 -1.07
CA LEU A 103 8.15 24.89 -1.66
C LEU A 103 7.10 25.02 -0.56
N PRO A 104 6.47 26.22 -0.43
CA PRO A 104 5.57 26.49 0.68
C PRO A 104 4.21 25.83 0.53
N HIS A 105 3.75 25.55 -0.70
CA HIS A 105 2.40 25.04 -0.94
C HIS A 105 2.41 23.61 -1.43
N MET A 106 1.51 22.79 -0.90
CA MET A 106 1.38 21.38 -1.23
C MET A 106 1.26 21.13 -2.74
N GLN A 107 0.51 21.98 -3.45
CA GLN A 107 0.28 21.86 -4.88
C GLN A 107 1.54 22.07 -5.74
N ASP A 108 2.56 22.78 -5.21
CA ASP A 108 3.81 23.06 -5.92
C ASP A 108 4.86 21.96 -5.70
N ILE A 109 4.62 21.07 -4.74
CA ILE A 109 5.51 19.95 -4.44
C ILE A 109 5.31 18.87 -5.51
N PRO A 110 6.36 18.45 -6.25
CA PRO A 110 6.26 17.46 -7.32
C PRO A 110 5.57 16.16 -6.88
N PHE A 111 5.77 15.75 -5.62
CA PHE A 111 5.10 14.59 -5.06
C PHE A 111 3.57 14.67 -5.15
N PHE A 112 2.98 15.83 -4.96
CA PHE A 112 1.53 16.02 -5.04
C PHE A 112 1.06 16.45 -6.44
N ALA A 113 1.84 17.30 -7.11
CA ALA A 113 1.47 17.93 -8.39
C ALA A 113 1.26 16.92 -9.54
N HIS A 114 1.95 15.79 -9.51
CA HIS A 114 1.88 14.77 -10.58
C HIS A 114 0.89 13.64 -10.28
N GLN A 115 0.08 13.76 -9.23
CA GLN A 115 -0.91 12.75 -8.86
C GLN A 115 -2.33 13.13 -9.32
N GLN A 116 -3.15 12.12 -9.60
CA GLN A 116 -4.59 12.27 -9.83
C GLN A 116 -5.34 11.41 -8.82
N LEU A 117 -6.05 12.06 -7.91
CA LEU A 117 -6.66 11.39 -6.77
C LEU A 117 -8.12 11.02 -7.04
N ILE A 118 -8.46 9.75 -6.94
CA ILE A 118 -9.82 9.20 -6.97
C ILE A 118 -10.09 8.45 -5.66
N ALA A 119 -9.31 7.41 -5.38
CA ALA A 119 -9.43 6.65 -4.13
C ALA A 119 -8.95 7.47 -2.92
N LEU A 120 -7.93 8.31 -3.10
CA LEU A 120 -7.36 9.17 -2.07
C LEU A 120 -7.87 10.63 -2.11
N ARG A 121 -9.02 10.91 -2.75
CA ARG A 121 -9.52 12.28 -2.99
C ARG A 121 -9.71 13.13 -1.75
N ASN A 122 -9.96 12.52 -0.60
CA ASN A 122 -10.19 13.20 0.68
C ASN A 122 -8.97 13.19 1.61
N ARG A 123 -7.83 12.60 1.19
CA ARG A 123 -6.65 12.51 2.04
C ARG A 123 -6.15 13.87 2.51
N GLY A 124 -5.92 14.01 3.81
CA GLY A 124 -5.39 15.24 4.40
C GLY A 124 -6.33 16.46 4.32
N LEU A 125 -7.60 16.26 3.93
CA LEU A 125 -8.58 17.33 3.73
C LEU A 125 -9.77 17.26 4.69
N ILE A 126 -10.10 16.09 5.22
CA ILE A 126 -11.22 15.88 6.13
C ILE A 126 -10.75 15.27 7.44
N ASP A 127 -11.50 15.53 8.50
CA ASP A 127 -11.49 14.72 9.70
C ASP A 127 -12.11 13.35 9.38
N ALA A 128 -11.29 12.29 9.44
CA ALA A 128 -11.72 10.93 9.13
C ALA A 128 -12.80 10.38 10.08
N GLU A 129 -13.00 11.03 11.22
CA GLU A 129 -13.99 10.66 12.25
C GLU A 129 -15.31 11.44 12.09
N SER A 130 -15.35 12.41 11.16
CA SER A 130 -16.52 13.26 10.90
C SER A 130 -17.28 12.84 9.64
N ILE A 131 -18.44 12.21 9.83
CA ILE A 131 -19.34 11.90 8.71
C ILE A 131 -19.84 13.17 8.00
N ASP A 132 -20.02 14.28 8.73
CA ASP A 132 -20.48 15.55 8.18
C ASP A 132 -19.49 16.13 7.17
N GLU A 133 -18.18 16.00 7.43
CA GLU A 133 -17.15 16.42 6.49
C GLU A 133 -17.10 15.54 5.24
N TYR A 134 -17.31 14.23 5.38
CA TYR A 134 -17.45 13.34 4.25
C TYR A 134 -18.68 13.69 3.40
N ILE A 135 -19.84 13.93 4.03
CA ILE A 135 -21.07 14.35 3.34
C ILE A 135 -20.89 15.71 2.64
N ALA A 136 -20.20 16.67 3.27
CA ALA A 136 -19.91 17.97 2.68
C ALA A 136 -19.02 17.88 1.42
N ARG A 137 -18.36 16.75 1.19
CA ARG A 137 -17.55 16.44 0.00
C ARG A 137 -18.19 15.37 -0.88
N ASP A 138 -19.49 15.46 -1.05
CA ASP A 138 -20.32 14.60 -1.90
C ASP A 138 -20.42 13.14 -1.42
N GLY A 139 -20.06 12.88 -0.15
CA GLY A 139 -20.21 11.56 0.47
C GLY A 139 -21.67 11.13 0.56
N TYR A 140 -21.92 9.84 0.36
CA TYR A 140 -23.23 9.18 0.32
C TYR A 140 -24.20 9.65 -0.78
N GLN A 141 -23.80 10.61 -1.63
CA GLN A 141 -24.60 11.00 -2.80
C GLN A 141 -24.70 9.84 -3.81
N ALA A 142 -23.61 9.08 -4.00
CA ALA A 142 -23.63 7.92 -4.88
C ALA A 142 -24.55 6.83 -4.36
N LEU A 143 -24.57 6.58 -3.05
CA LEU A 143 -25.52 5.66 -2.43
C LEU A 143 -26.97 6.13 -2.63
N ALA A 144 -27.26 7.41 -2.36
CA ALA A 144 -28.58 7.98 -2.57
C ALA A 144 -29.05 7.82 -4.03
N LYS A 145 -28.17 8.14 -5.00
CA LYS A 145 -28.44 7.93 -6.44
C LYS A 145 -28.71 6.45 -6.76
N ALA A 146 -27.88 5.56 -6.25
CA ALA A 146 -28.01 4.11 -6.48
C ALA A 146 -29.32 3.54 -5.90
N LEU A 147 -29.76 4.03 -4.75
CA LEU A 147 -30.98 3.53 -4.10
C LEU A 147 -32.25 4.10 -4.69
N THR A 148 -32.25 5.37 -5.14
CA THR A 148 -33.47 6.09 -5.54
C THR A 148 -33.65 6.24 -7.05
N GLN A 149 -32.55 6.15 -7.84
CA GLN A 149 -32.56 6.47 -9.28
C GLN A 149 -32.08 5.31 -10.17
N MET A 150 -31.49 4.25 -9.59
CA MET A 150 -30.91 3.17 -10.37
C MET A 150 -31.47 1.81 -9.97
N THR A 151 -31.68 0.95 -10.95
CA THR A 151 -31.95 -0.46 -10.72
C THR A 151 -30.63 -1.22 -10.43
N PRO A 152 -30.69 -2.38 -9.77
CA PRO A 152 -29.50 -3.24 -9.58
C PRO A 152 -28.71 -3.53 -10.87
N GLY A 153 -29.44 -3.75 -11.97
CA GLY A 153 -28.81 -4.00 -13.28
C GLY A 153 -28.08 -2.78 -13.85
N GLU A 154 -28.62 -1.58 -13.68
CA GLU A 154 -27.98 -0.33 -14.10
C GLU A 154 -26.71 -0.05 -13.30
N ILE A 155 -26.71 -0.29 -11.98
CA ILE A 155 -25.51 -0.17 -11.14
C ILE A 155 -24.40 -1.12 -11.65
N ILE A 156 -24.73 -2.40 -11.90
CA ILE A 156 -23.77 -3.37 -12.43
C ILE A 156 -23.24 -2.92 -13.79
N ASN A 157 -24.11 -2.45 -14.68
CA ASN A 157 -23.72 -2.01 -16.01
C ASN A 157 -22.81 -0.77 -15.96
N GLU A 158 -23.07 0.16 -15.04
CA GLU A 158 -22.22 1.34 -14.83
C GLU A 158 -20.79 0.94 -14.40
N ILE A 159 -20.68 0.02 -13.44
CA ILE A 159 -19.38 -0.50 -13.01
C ILE A 159 -18.69 -1.33 -14.11
N LYS A 160 -19.44 -2.05 -14.96
CA LYS A 160 -18.86 -2.76 -16.11
C LYS A 160 -18.34 -1.79 -17.16
N ALA A 161 -19.15 -0.78 -17.52
CA ALA A 161 -18.80 0.22 -18.52
C ALA A 161 -17.61 1.09 -18.09
N SER A 162 -17.45 1.35 -16.79
CA SER A 162 -16.29 2.06 -16.26
C SER A 162 -14.96 1.35 -16.50
N GLY A 163 -14.99 0.02 -16.72
CA GLY A 163 -13.78 -0.79 -16.86
C GLY A 163 -12.99 -0.97 -15.56
N LEU A 164 -13.61 -0.72 -14.39
CA LEU A 164 -12.97 -0.92 -13.09
C LEU A 164 -12.56 -2.38 -12.93
N ARG A 165 -11.25 -2.58 -12.75
CA ARG A 165 -10.65 -3.88 -12.39
C ARG A 165 -10.29 -3.90 -10.91
N GLY A 166 -10.32 -5.07 -10.29
CA GLY A 166 -9.95 -5.26 -8.88
C GLY A 166 -8.54 -4.75 -8.57
N ARG A 167 -8.39 -3.97 -7.50
CA ARG A 167 -7.13 -3.30 -7.08
C ARG A 167 -6.28 -4.15 -6.11
N GLY A 168 -6.79 -5.31 -5.70
CA GLY A 168 -6.05 -6.22 -4.81
C GLY A 168 -5.02 -7.13 -5.49
N GLY A 169 -4.67 -6.90 -6.76
CA GLY A 169 -3.57 -7.56 -7.45
C GLY A 169 -3.92 -8.35 -8.71
N ALA A 170 -4.99 -9.15 -8.71
CA ALA A 170 -5.36 -9.99 -9.83
C ALA A 170 -6.02 -9.24 -11.01
N GLY A 171 -6.52 -8.03 -10.80
CA GLY A 171 -7.10 -7.20 -11.85
C GLY A 171 -8.35 -7.77 -12.53
N PHE A 172 -9.13 -8.62 -11.87
CA PHE A 172 -10.36 -9.17 -12.45
C PHE A 172 -11.42 -8.07 -12.60
N PRO A 173 -12.21 -8.01 -13.71
CA PRO A 173 -13.24 -6.99 -13.92
C PRO A 173 -14.31 -7.01 -12.82
N THR A 174 -14.44 -5.89 -12.08
CA THR A 174 -15.28 -5.78 -10.90
C THR A 174 -16.76 -5.98 -11.20
N GLY A 175 -17.28 -5.28 -12.22
CA GLY A 175 -18.69 -5.38 -12.60
C GLY A 175 -19.09 -6.77 -13.11
N LEU A 176 -18.16 -7.50 -13.74
CA LEU A 176 -18.41 -8.88 -14.18
C LEU A 176 -18.52 -9.84 -12.97
N LYS A 177 -17.67 -9.65 -11.94
CA LYS A 177 -17.77 -10.40 -10.68
C LYS A 177 -19.14 -10.16 -10.00
N TRP A 178 -19.61 -8.91 -9.96
CA TRP A 178 -20.91 -8.56 -9.41
C TRP A 178 -22.07 -9.17 -10.21
N GLU A 179 -21.98 -9.14 -11.53
CA GLU A 179 -22.98 -9.75 -12.41
C GLU A 179 -23.15 -11.25 -12.16
N PHE A 180 -22.03 -11.99 -12.03
CA PHE A 180 -22.07 -13.42 -11.71
C PHE A 180 -22.79 -13.69 -10.39
N CYS A 181 -22.46 -12.93 -9.35
CA CYS A 181 -23.11 -13.07 -8.05
C CYS A 181 -24.59 -12.67 -8.08
N ALA A 182 -24.95 -11.58 -8.78
CA ALA A 182 -26.33 -11.14 -8.93
C ALA A 182 -27.21 -12.19 -9.61
N LYS A 183 -26.70 -12.85 -10.67
CA LYS A 183 -27.38 -13.91 -11.41
C LYS A 183 -27.49 -15.23 -10.65
N THR A 184 -26.64 -15.46 -9.64
CA THR A 184 -26.69 -16.70 -8.86
C THR A 184 -27.90 -16.68 -7.93
N PRO A 185 -28.78 -17.70 -7.97
CA PRO A 185 -29.92 -17.79 -7.07
C PRO A 185 -29.47 -17.91 -5.60
N GLY A 186 -30.21 -17.28 -4.69
CA GLY A 186 -29.97 -17.37 -3.25
C GLY A 186 -30.72 -16.26 -2.51
N GLU A 187 -31.36 -16.60 -1.41
CA GLU A 187 -32.06 -15.64 -0.54
C GLU A 187 -31.06 -14.76 0.25
N THR A 188 -29.89 -15.32 0.54
CA THR A 188 -28.82 -14.62 1.27
C THR A 188 -27.58 -14.53 0.41
N LYS A 189 -27.05 -13.32 0.26
CA LYS A 189 -25.78 -13.03 -0.41
C LYS A 189 -24.93 -12.14 0.47
N PHE A 190 -23.61 -12.17 0.27
CA PHE A 190 -22.67 -11.42 1.09
C PHE A 190 -21.79 -10.49 0.26
N VAL A 191 -21.45 -9.34 0.86
CA VAL A 191 -20.43 -8.40 0.35
C VAL A 191 -19.27 -8.40 1.32
N LEU A 192 -18.06 -8.66 0.82
CA LEU A 192 -16.85 -8.69 1.64
C LEU A 192 -15.84 -7.64 1.16
N CYS A 193 -15.26 -6.93 2.11
CA CYS A 193 -14.08 -6.11 1.89
C CYS A 193 -12.83 -6.87 2.36
N ASN A 194 -11.88 -7.05 1.47
CA ASN A 194 -10.56 -7.55 1.82
C ASN A 194 -9.66 -6.37 2.20
N ALA A 195 -9.42 -6.22 3.50
CA ALA A 195 -8.48 -5.28 4.10
C ALA A 195 -7.33 -6.03 4.80
N ASP A 196 -7.03 -7.26 4.34
CA ASP A 196 -5.89 -8.06 4.78
C ASP A 196 -4.64 -7.72 3.97
N GLU A 197 -4.13 -6.52 4.14
CA GLU A 197 -2.95 -5.99 3.48
C GLU A 197 -1.69 -6.46 4.21
N GLY A 198 -1.10 -7.57 3.76
CA GLY A 198 0.04 -8.22 4.43
C GLY A 198 1.37 -8.08 3.71
N ASP A 199 1.41 -7.51 2.51
CA ASP A 199 2.64 -7.34 1.72
C ASP A 199 3.67 -6.46 2.46
N PRO A 200 4.94 -6.87 2.59
CA PRO A 200 5.99 -6.00 3.10
C PRO A 200 6.12 -4.70 2.29
N GLY A 201 6.02 -3.56 2.98
CA GLY A 201 6.07 -2.24 2.36
C GLY A 201 4.75 -1.72 1.78
N ALA A 202 3.67 -2.50 1.80
CA ALA A 202 2.34 -2.06 1.38
C ALA A 202 1.55 -1.45 2.54
N PHE A 203 0.90 -0.29 2.30
CA PHE A 203 0.06 0.42 3.27
C PHE A 203 -1.03 1.27 2.60
N MET A 204 -1.41 0.93 1.35
CA MET A 204 -2.43 1.65 0.59
C MET A 204 -3.81 1.52 1.22
N ASP A 205 -4.21 0.28 1.47
CA ASP A 205 -5.54 -0.05 2.01
C ASP A 205 -5.71 0.50 3.43
N ARG A 206 -4.70 0.30 4.28
CA ARG A 206 -4.66 0.90 5.62
C ARG A 206 -4.87 2.41 5.57
N SER A 207 -4.14 3.08 4.68
CA SER A 207 -4.20 4.54 4.60
C SER A 207 -5.54 5.06 4.06
N ILE A 208 -6.20 4.34 3.15
CA ILE A 208 -7.56 4.66 2.72
C ILE A 208 -8.52 4.55 3.90
N LEU A 209 -8.44 3.47 4.68
CA LEU A 209 -9.28 3.27 5.85
C LEU A 209 -9.03 4.27 6.97
N GLU A 210 -7.77 4.73 7.13
CA GLU A 210 -7.40 5.78 8.08
C GLU A 210 -7.81 7.19 7.60
N ALA A 211 -7.88 7.42 6.29
CA ALA A 211 -8.15 8.74 5.73
C ALA A 211 -9.63 8.98 5.43
N ASP A 212 -10.34 7.98 4.95
CA ASP A 212 -11.73 8.07 4.47
C ASP A 212 -12.43 6.70 4.57
N PRO A 213 -12.74 6.23 5.79
CA PRO A 213 -13.42 4.94 5.95
C PRO A 213 -14.82 4.92 5.35
N HIS A 214 -15.50 6.08 5.28
CA HIS A 214 -16.85 6.19 4.75
C HIS A 214 -16.95 5.85 3.26
N VAL A 215 -15.91 6.12 2.45
CA VAL A 215 -15.91 5.77 1.03
C VAL A 215 -16.02 4.27 0.80
N VAL A 216 -15.41 3.47 1.68
CA VAL A 216 -15.47 2.01 1.62
C VAL A 216 -16.85 1.51 2.05
N VAL A 217 -17.40 2.06 3.14
CA VAL A 217 -18.76 1.76 3.62
C VAL A 217 -19.81 2.06 2.53
N GLU A 218 -19.74 3.24 1.90
CA GLU A 218 -20.63 3.63 0.80
C GLU A 218 -20.50 2.71 -0.40
N GLY A 219 -19.26 2.40 -0.83
CA GLY A 219 -19.01 1.50 -1.96
C GLY A 219 -19.56 0.09 -1.74
N MET A 220 -19.44 -0.44 -0.53
CA MET A 220 -20.00 -1.74 -0.15
C MET A 220 -21.53 -1.74 -0.13
N ALA A 221 -22.16 -0.66 0.37
CA ALA A 221 -23.63 -0.54 0.39
C ALA A 221 -24.22 -0.45 -1.04
N ILE A 222 -23.55 0.27 -1.96
CA ILE A 222 -23.93 0.32 -3.39
C ILE A 222 -23.84 -1.08 -4.01
N ALA A 223 -22.78 -1.82 -3.75
CA ALA A 223 -22.61 -3.17 -4.26
C ALA A 223 -23.64 -4.15 -3.67
N ALA A 224 -24.00 -4.00 -2.39
CA ALA A 224 -25.03 -4.79 -1.75
C ALA A 224 -26.38 -4.62 -2.44
N LYS A 225 -26.75 -3.38 -2.77
CA LYS A 225 -27.95 -3.09 -3.60
C LYS A 225 -27.87 -3.77 -4.97
N ALA A 226 -26.70 -3.67 -5.63
CA ALA A 226 -26.50 -4.21 -6.98
C ALA A 226 -26.65 -5.73 -7.07
N ILE A 227 -26.21 -6.48 -6.04
CA ILE A 227 -26.28 -7.96 -6.06
C ILE A 227 -27.45 -8.53 -5.25
N GLY A 228 -28.18 -7.69 -4.52
CA GLY A 228 -29.26 -8.11 -3.63
C GLY A 228 -28.75 -8.72 -2.32
N ALA A 229 -27.66 -8.20 -1.75
CA ALA A 229 -27.16 -8.60 -0.45
C ALA A 229 -27.68 -7.69 0.65
N ASN A 230 -27.80 -8.23 1.88
CA ASN A 230 -28.20 -7.47 3.07
C ASN A 230 -27.18 -7.54 4.20
N ARG A 231 -26.07 -8.24 4.00
CA ARG A 231 -24.97 -8.37 4.98
C ARG A 231 -23.61 -8.26 4.33
N GLY A 232 -22.68 -7.59 5.04
CA GLY A 232 -21.31 -7.46 4.64
C GLY A 232 -20.32 -7.58 5.80
N TYR A 233 -19.09 -7.90 5.46
CA TYR A 233 -17.98 -7.93 6.43
C TYR A 233 -16.76 -7.24 5.84
N ILE A 234 -16.11 -6.42 6.67
CA ILE A 234 -14.77 -5.88 6.39
C ILE A 234 -13.77 -6.74 7.16
N TYR A 235 -12.97 -7.51 6.43
CA TYR A 235 -11.91 -8.31 7.03
C TYR A 235 -10.65 -7.46 7.11
N CYS A 236 -10.36 -6.94 8.30
CA CYS A 236 -9.23 -6.06 8.57
C CYS A 236 -8.22 -6.73 9.49
N ARG A 237 -6.95 -6.47 9.30
CA ARG A 237 -5.88 -6.99 10.17
C ARG A 237 -5.97 -6.37 11.57
N ALA A 238 -5.74 -7.20 12.60
CA ALA A 238 -5.67 -6.71 13.99
C ALA A 238 -4.49 -5.75 14.24
N GLU A 239 -3.46 -5.79 13.37
CA GLU A 239 -2.29 -4.90 13.40
C GLU A 239 -2.59 -3.48 12.90
N TYR A 240 -3.83 -3.22 12.45
CA TYR A 240 -4.28 -1.90 12.00
C TYR A 240 -5.31 -1.27 12.97
N PRO A 241 -4.94 -1.04 14.26
CA PRO A 241 -5.91 -0.63 15.27
C PRO A 241 -6.57 0.72 14.94
N LEU A 242 -5.83 1.69 14.37
CA LEU A 242 -6.38 2.97 13.97
C LEU A 242 -7.43 2.81 12.86
N ALA A 243 -7.14 2.03 11.83
CA ALA A 243 -8.09 1.74 10.74
C ALA A 243 -9.34 1.02 11.26
N VAL A 244 -9.19 0.04 12.16
CA VAL A 244 -10.32 -0.67 12.78
C VAL A 244 -11.20 0.29 13.59
N ASN A 245 -10.60 1.17 14.40
CA ASN A 245 -11.35 2.14 15.19
C ASN A 245 -12.11 3.13 14.29
N ARG A 246 -11.47 3.71 13.28
CA ARG A 246 -12.12 4.64 12.34
C ARG A 246 -13.20 3.98 11.51
N LEU A 247 -13.00 2.73 11.09
CA LEU A 247 -14.05 1.94 10.42
C LEU A 247 -15.26 1.71 11.33
N GLN A 248 -15.04 1.35 12.61
CA GLN A 248 -16.15 1.14 13.53
C GLN A 248 -16.94 2.43 13.75
N MET A 249 -16.24 3.55 13.96
CA MET A 249 -16.88 4.87 14.06
C MET A 249 -17.68 5.22 12.80
N ALA A 250 -17.13 4.94 11.62
CA ALA A 250 -17.81 5.20 10.36
C ALA A 250 -19.08 4.34 10.19
N ILE A 251 -19.03 3.07 10.56
CA ILE A 251 -20.22 2.17 10.56
C ILE A 251 -21.28 2.67 11.53
N ASP A 252 -20.87 3.02 12.76
CA ASP A 252 -21.80 3.49 13.80
C ASP A 252 -22.47 4.81 13.37
N LYS A 253 -21.68 5.76 12.85
CA LYS A 253 -22.20 7.04 12.35
C LYS A 253 -23.09 6.88 11.12
N ALA A 254 -22.70 6.06 10.16
CA ALA A 254 -23.54 5.78 9.00
C ALA A 254 -24.88 5.13 9.40
N THR A 255 -24.88 4.29 10.43
CA THR A 255 -26.10 3.68 10.97
C THR A 255 -26.96 4.72 11.68
N GLU A 256 -26.36 5.59 12.51
CA GLU A 256 -27.05 6.69 13.19
C GLU A 256 -27.75 7.64 12.20
N TYR A 257 -27.10 7.90 11.05
CA TYR A 257 -27.62 8.80 10.01
C TYR A 257 -28.61 8.12 9.05
N GLY A 258 -28.95 6.82 9.25
CA GLY A 258 -29.83 6.07 8.36
C GLY A 258 -29.24 5.78 6.98
N LEU A 259 -27.93 5.76 6.87
CA LEU A 259 -27.16 5.48 5.66
C LEU A 259 -26.64 4.02 5.63
N LEU A 260 -26.83 3.30 6.73
CA LEU A 260 -26.52 1.90 6.91
C LEU A 260 -27.57 1.27 7.85
N GLY A 261 -27.70 -0.07 7.88
CA GLY A 261 -28.63 -0.79 8.73
C GLY A 261 -29.96 -1.04 8.06
N GLU A 262 -31.07 -0.70 8.73
CA GLU A 262 -32.43 -0.93 8.25
C GLU A 262 -33.00 0.28 7.53
N ASN A 263 -33.83 0.02 6.50
CA ASN A 263 -34.60 1.05 5.76
C ASN A 263 -33.76 2.28 5.32
N ILE A 264 -32.59 2.02 4.75
CA ILE A 264 -31.63 3.06 4.35
C ILE A 264 -32.31 4.10 3.44
N LEU A 265 -32.22 5.38 3.81
CA LEU A 265 -32.82 6.53 3.11
C LEU A 265 -34.30 6.34 2.80
N ASP A 266 -35.06 5.65 3.66
CA ASP A 266 -36.49 5.34 3.50
C ASP A 266 -36.87 4.58 2.20
N THR A 267 -35.91 3.80 1.65
CA THR A 267 -36.09 3.05 0.40
C THR A 267 -36.52 1.60 0.59
N GLY A 268 -36.61 1.13 1.84
CA GLY A 268 -36.87 -0.28 2.18
C GLY A 268 -35.63 -1.18 2.00
N PHE A 269 -34.48 -0.63 1.61
CA PHE A 269 -33.24 -1.37 1.48
C PHE A 269 -32.55 -1.51 2.85
N ASN A 270 -32.08 -2.72 3.16
CA ASN A 270 -31.37 -3.03 4.40
C ASN A 270 -29.97 -3.54 4.08
N PHE A 271 -28.97 -3.06 4.80
CA PHE A 271 -27.61 -3.57 4.70
C PHE A 271 -26.88 -3.42 6.03
N GLU A 272 -26.56 -4.54 6.66
CA GLU A 272 -25.73 -4.60 7.87
C GLU A 272 -24.26 -4.83 7.51
N LEU A 273 -23.37 -4.05 8.11
CA LEU A 273 -21.93 -4.16 7.91
C LEU A 273 -21.22 -4.36 9.27
N SER A 274 -20.30 -5.31 9.32
CA SER A 274 -19.53 -5.61 10.52
C SER A 274 -18.05 -5.77 10.20
N ILE A 275 -17.18 -5.49 11.18
CA ILE A 275 -15.75 -5.72 11.07
C ILE A 275 -15.41 -7.11 11.60
N TYR A 276 -14.59 -7.84 10.85
CA TYR A 276 -13.94 -9.06 11.31
C TYR A 276 -12.42 -8.83 11.37
N GLN A 277 -11.84 -8.95 12.56
CA GLN A 277 -10.41 -8.77 12.74
C GLN A 277 -9.67 -10.08 12.49
N GLY A 278 -8.81 -10.06 11.46
CA GLY A 278 -7.91 -11.17 11.16
C GLY A 278 -6.68 -11.17 12.07
N ALA A 279 -6.10 -12.36 12.30
CA ALA A 279 -4.91 -12.52 13.13
C ALA A 279 -3.58 -12.28 12.37
N GLY A 280 -3.59 -11.54 11.28
CA GLY A 280 -2.39 -11.09 10.54
C GLY A 280 -1.78 -12.10 9.58
N ALA A 281 -2.40 -13.24 9.30
CA ALA A 281 -1.86 -14.22 8.36
C ALA A 281 -2.04 -13.73 6.90
N PHE A 282 -0.94 -13.51 6.18
CA PHE A 282 -0.94 -13.07 4.78
C PHE A 282 -1.77 -13.96 3.85
N VAL A 283 -1.79 -15.28 4.09
CA VAL A 283 -2.62 -16.22 3.33
C VAL A 283 -4.12 -15.89 3.38
N CYS A 284 -4.59 -15.19 4.42
CA CYS A 284 -5.98 -14.76 4.54
C CYS A 284 -6.36 -13.64 3.57
N GLY A 285 -5.41 -13.02 2.86
CA GLY A 285 -5.66 -12.18 1.69
C GLY A 285 -6.21 -12.97 0.49
N GLU A 286 -6.02 -14.30 0.42
CA GLU A 286 -6.67 -15.14 -0.58
C GLU A 286 -8.17 -15.28 -0.26
N GLU A 287 -9.04 -15.03 -1.26
CA GLU A 287 -10.48 -14.86 -1.06
C GLU A 287 -11.16 -16.02 -0.31
N THR A 288 -10.78 -17.27 -0.58
CA THR A 288 -11.40 -18.44 0.06
C THR A 288 -10.81 -18.73 1.44
N ALA A 289 -9.57 -18.38 1.70
CA ALA A 289 -8.94 -18.45 3.01
C ALA A 289 -9.55 -17.40 3.96
N LEU A 290 -9.75 -16.17 3.49
CA LEU A 290 -10.44 -15.11 4.20
C LEU A 290 -11.85 -15.55 4.63
N MET A 291 -12.64 -16.10 3.71
CA MET A 291 -14.00 -16.60 4.03
C MET A 291 -13.97 -17.70 5.07
N ARG A 292 -13.01 -18.63 5.01
CA ARG A 292 -12.86 -19.68 6.03
C ARG A 292 -12.50 -19.11 7.40
N SER A 293 -11.70 -18.05 7.43
CA SER A 293 -11.39 -17.34 8.69
C SER A 293 -12.65 -16.72 9.30
N ILE A 294 -13.48 -16.02 8.49
CA ILE A 294 -14.79 -15.50 8.95
C ILE A 294 -15.71 -16.64 9.43
N GLU A 295 -15.66 -17.81 8.80
CA GLU A 295 -16.42 -19.01 9.22
C GLU A 295 -15.92 -19.63 10.53
N GLY A 296 -14.89 -19.06 11.20
CA GLY A 296 -14.27 -19.59 12.39
C GLY A 296 -13.40 -20.83 12.15
N LYS A 297 -12.99 -21.05 10.92
CA LYS A 297 -12.13 -22.18 10.51
C LYS A 297 -10.71 -21.68 10.25
N ARG A 298 -9.77 -22.62 10.17
CA ARG A 298 -8.39 -22.29 9.77
C ARG A 298 -8.38 -21.63 8.39
N GLY A 299 -7.70 -20.50 8.25
CA GLY A 299 -7.55 -19.71 7.02
C GLY A 299 -6.74 -20.45 5.95
N MET A 300 -7.34 -21.45 5.36
CA MET A 300 -6.74 -22.28 4.29
C MET A 300 -7.59 -22.17 3.03
N PRO A 301 -7.00 -21.95 1.85
CA PRO A 301 -7.73 -21.88 0.59
C PRO A 301 -8.58 -23.12 0.28
N ARG A 302 -9.66 -22.92 -0.47
CA ARG A 302 -10.49 -23.97 -1.05
C ARG A 302 -10.18 -24.11 -2.55
N PRO A 303 -10.31 -25.33 -3.13
CA PRO A 303 -10.33 -25.49 -4.60
C PRO A 303 -11.45 -24.68 -5.25
N ARG A 304 -11.20 -24.18 -6.43
CA ARG A 304 -12.20 -23.55 -7.32
C ARG A 304 -12.24 -24.32 -8.64
N PRO A 305 -13.39 -24.58 -9.27
CA PRO A 305 -14.77 -24.24 -8.86
C PRO A 305 -15.29 -25.03 -7.65
N PRO A 306 -16.36 -24.57 -6.95
CA PRO A 306 -17.14 -23.36 -7.25
C PRO A 306 -16.43 -22.06 -6.88
N PHE A 307 -16.64 -21.01 -7.68
CA PHE A 307 -16.15 -19.67 -7.36
C PHE A 307 -17.03 -18.99 -6.30
N PRO A 308 -16.50 -18.02 -5.51
CA PRO A 308 -17.24 -17.34 -4.45
C PRO A 308 -18.55 -16.69 -4.89
N ALA A 309 -18.65 -16.20 -6.12
CA ALA A 309 -19.88 -15.66 -6.68
C ALA A 309 -21.03 -16.69 -6.73
N VAL A 310 -20.70 -17.99 -6.67
CA VAL A 310 -21.66 -19.10 -6.64
C VAL A 310 -21.77 -19.70 -5.23
N ALA A 311 -20.65 -19.98 -4.58
CA ALA A 311 -20.58 -20.60 -3.26
C ALA A 311 -19.37 -20.06 -2.46
N GLY A 312 -19.56 -18.90 -1.85
CA GLY A 312 -18.56 -18.20 -1.03
C GLY A 312 -18.73 -18.45 0.47
N LEU A 313 -18.93 -17.37 1.23
CA LEU A 313 -19.09 -17.39 2.69
C LEU A 313 -20.32 -18.24 3.08
N TRP A 314 -20.14 -19.20 3.98
CA TRP A 314 -21.15 -20.19 4.38
C TRP A 314 -21.87 -20.86 3.21
N ASN A 315 -21.15 -21.08 2.09
CA ASN A 315 -21.69 -21.62 0.84
C ASN A 315 -22.79 -20.77 0.20
N LYS A 316 -22.83 -19.46 0.47
CA LYS A 316 -23.76 -18.50 -0.15
C LYS A 316 -23.03 -17.67 -1.21
N PRO A 317 -23.78 -17.17 -2.23
CA PRO A 317 -23.18 -16.27 -3.22
C PRO A 317 -22.53 -15.06 -2.55
N THR A 318 -21.27 -14.78 -2.90
CA THR A 318 -20.47 -13.76 -2.21
C THR A 318 -19.60 -13.01 -3.21
N ILE A 319 -19.59 -11.69 -3.12
CA ILE A 319 -18.55 -10.88 -3.76
C ILE A 319 -17.52 -10.45 -2.72
N LEU A 320 -16.26 -10.44 -3.13
CA LEU A 320 -15.16 -9.93 -2.35
C LEU A 320 -14.35 -8.97 -3.22
N ASN A 321 -14.14 -7.76 -2.75
CA ASN A 321 -13.27 -6.78 -3.38
C ASN A 321 -12.31 -6.19 -2.34
N ASN A 322 -11.17 -5.70 -2.82
CA ASN A 322 -10.17 -5.00 -2.03
C ASN A 322 -10.64 -3.58 -1.65
N VAL A 323 -10.03 -2.97 -0.64
CA VAL A 323 -10.35 -1.62 -0.12
C VAL A 323 -10.30 -0.54 -1.22
N GLU A 324 -9.19 -0.46 -1.97
CA GLU A 324 -9.05 0.52 -3.05
C GLU A 324 -10.12 0.31 -4.15
N THR A 325 -10.52 -0.92 -4.41
CA THR A 325 -11.62 -1.21 -5.35
C THR A 325 -12.92 -0.59 -4.86
N TRP A 326 -13.26 -0.74 -3.57
CA TRP A 326 -14.46 -0.15 -2.98
C TRP A 326 -14.42 1.37 -3.01
N ALA A 327 -13.27 1.99 -2.73
CA ALA A 327 -13.08 3.44 -2.74
C ALA A 327 -13.32 4.08 -4.13
N ASN A 328 -13.20 3.30 -5.21
CA ASN A 328 -13.48 3.76 -6.57
C ASN A 328 -14.97 3.71 -6.95
N VAL A 329 -15.81 2.95 -6.24
CA VAL A 329 -17.21 2.76 -6.60
C VAL A 329 -18.04 4.05 -6.49
N PRO A 330 -18.05 4.79 -5.36
CA PRO A 330 -18.84 6.01 -5.25
C PRO A 330 -18.50 7.07 -6.31
N PRO A 331 -17.22 7.40 -6.59
CA PRO A 331 -16.88 8.33 -7.66
C PRO A 331 -17.37 7.91 -9.04
N ILE A 332 -17.39 6.60 -9.35
CA ILE A 332 -17.89 6.10 -10.63
C ILE A 332 -19.41 6.33 -10.72
N ILE A 333 -20.17 6.01 -9.68
CA ILE A 333 -21.62 6.22 -9.67
C ILE A 333 -21.98 7.70 -9.76
N ASN A 334 -21.23 8.59 -9.11
CA ASN A 334 -21.49 10.03 -9.15
C ASN A 334 -21.18 10.63 -10.52
N ASN A 335 -19.98 10.37 -11.06
CA ASN A 335 -19.46 11.04 -12.25
C ASN A 335 -19.74 10.28 -13.55
N GLY A 336 -20.12 9.00 -13.48
CA GLY A 336 -20.42 8.17 -14.64
C GLY A 336 -19.22 7.34 -15.11
N SER A 337 -19.57 6.25 -15.80
CA SER A 337 -18.59 5.28 -16.33
C SER A 337 -17.68 5.88 -17.41
N GLU A 338 -18.18 6.80 -18.25
CA GLU A 338 -17.40 7.46 -19.28
C GLU A 338 -16.27 8.32 -18.68
N TRP A 339 -16.57 9.04 -17.59
CA TRP A 339 -15.56 9.80 -16.86
C TRP A 339 -14.41 8.90 -16.37
N TYR A 340 -14.75 7.79 -15.71
CA TYR A 340 -13.73 6.89 -15.16
C TYR A 340 -12.95 6.16 -16.26
N SER A 341 -13.62 5.70 -17.32
CA SER A 341 -13.01 4.99 -18.43
C SER A 341 -12.14 5.87 -19.33
N SER A 342 -12.29 7.20 -19.24
CA SER A 342 -11.41 8.16 -19.93
C SER A 342 -10.02 8.25 -19.29
N ILE A 343 -9.84 7.75 -18.05
CA ILE A 343 -8.59 7.77 -17.31
C ILE A 343 -7.91 6.40 -17.46
N GLY A 344 -6.59 6.39 -17.62
CA GLY A 344 -5.80 5.16 -17.74
C GLY A 344 -5.53 4.73 -19.17
N THR A 345 -5.22 3.44 -19.36
CA THR A 345 -4.92 2.83 -20.67
C THR A 345 -6.17 2.21 -21.31
N GLU A 346 -6.04 1.66 -22.50
CA GLU A 346 -7.14 0.97 -23.18
C GLU A 346 -7.70 -0.20 -22.36
N THR A 347 -6.84 -0.97 -21.70
CA THR A 347 -7.21 -2.20 -20.98
C THR A 347 -7.24 -2.05 -19.46
N SER A 348 -6.64 -0.98 -18.93
CA SER A 348 -6.53 -0.70 -17.49
C SER A 348 -7.03 0.70 -17.19
N LYS A 349 -8.29 0.80 -16.74
CA LYS A 349 -9.00 2.08 -16.52
C LYS A 349 -8.84 2.62 -15.10
N GLY A 350 -8.98 3.96 -14.97
CA GLY A 350 -8.91 4.68 -13.71
C GLY A 350 -7.48 4.89 -13.21
N THR A 351 -7.37 5.04 -11.90
CA THR A 351 -6.10 5.26 -11.18
C THR A 351 -5.66 4.01 -10.42
N LYS A 352 -4.40 4.03 -9.95
CA LYS A 352 -3.86 3.05 -9.02
C LYS A 352 -3.07 3.75 -7.91
N VAL A 353 -3.31 3.33 -6.68
CA VAL A 353 -2.52 3.76 -5.52
C VAL A 353 -1.31 2.85 -5.36
N PHE A 354 -0.12 3.46 -5.29
CA PHE A 354 1.14 2.77 -5.00
C PHE A 354 1.69 3.19 -3.63
N ALA A 355 2.17 2.23 -2.85
CA ALA A 355 3.03 2.49 -1.71
C ALA A 355 4.48 2.53 -2.20
N LEU A 356 4.99 3.73 -2.47
CA LEU A 356 6.35 3.96 -2.93
C LEU A 356 7.30 3.94 -1.73
N THR A 357 8.22 2.98 -1.72
CA THR A 357 9.15 2.73 -0.61
C THR A 357 10.55 2.34 -1.11
N GLY A 358 11.46 2.05 -0.18
CA GLY A 358 12.83 1.63 -0.49
C GLY A 358 13.78 2.81 -0.68
N HIS A 359 14.69 2.69 -1.65
CA HIS A 359 15.71 3.70 -1.92
C HIS A 359 15.19 4.83 -2.83
N VAL A 360 14.28 5.63 -2.28
CA VAL A 360 13.68 6.80 -2.95
C VAL A 360 13.57 7.96 -1.97
N ASN A 361 13.71 9.22 -2.45
CA ASN A 361 13.68 10.40 -1.59
C ASN A 361 12.32 10.58 -0.89
N ASN A 362 11.24 10.54 -1.66
CA ASN A 362 9.89 10.79 -1.17
C ASN A 362 9.14 9.46 -1.01
N ILE A 363 9.23 8.86 0.17
CA ILE A 363 8.45 7.67 0.54
C ILE A 363 7.02 8.11 0.85
N GLY A 364 6.03 7.42 0.26
CA GLY A 364 4.63 7.73 0.52
C GLY A 364 3.65 7.03 -0.40
N LEU A 365 2.39 7.50 -0.37
CA LEU A 365 1.33 7.02 -1.25
C LEU A 365 1.23 7.87 -2.50
N VAL A 366 1.27 7.20 -3.63
CA VAL A 366 1.21 7.82 -4.95
C VAL A 366 0.01 7.27 -5.70
N GLU A 367 -0.98 8.12 -5.99
CA GLU A 367 -2.11 7.76 -6.85
C GLU A 367 -1.97 8.41 -8.21
N VAL A 368 -1.85 7.58 -9.23
CA VAL A 368 -1.64 8.02 -10.63
C VAL A 368 -2.57 7.29 -11.59
N PRO A 369 -2.88 7.87 -12.75
CA PRO A 369 -3.56 7.15 -13.83
C PRO A 369 -2.84 5.84 -14.16
N MET A 370 -3.60 4.79 -14.39
CA MET A 370 -3.04 3.55 -14.93
C MET A 370 -2.30 3.85 -16.23
N GLY A 371 -1.10 3.27 -16.40
CA GLY A 371 -0.23 3.54 -17.54
C GLY A 371 0.80 4.67 -17.32
N THR A 372 0.79 5.36 -16.18
CA THR A 372 1.89 6.25 -15.80
C THR A 372 3.20 5.46 -15.75
N SER A 373 4.30 6.01 -16.30
CA SER A 373 5.58 5.28 -16.36
C SER A 373 6.21 5.11 -14.97
N LEU A 374 6.98 4.02 -14.81
CA LEU A 374 7.79 3.81 -13.60
C LEU A 374 8.76 4.98 -13.37
N ARG A 375 9.30 5.55 -14.45
CA ARG A 375 10.19 6.73 -14.38
C ARG A 375 9.50 7.90 -13.71
N THR A 376 8.31 8.26 -14.16
CA THR A 376 7.52 9.36 -13.56
C THR A 376 7.24 9.10 -12.08
N ILE A 377 6.85 7.88 -11.71
CA ILE A 377 6.55 7.55 -10.31
C ILE A 377 7.81 7.66 -9.44
N ILE A 378 8.95 7.10 -9.89
CA ILE A 378 10.16 7.01 -9.09
C ILE A 378 10.94 8.33 -9.06
N TYR A 379 11.03 9.05 -10.20
CA TYR A 379 11.88 10.24 -10.30
C TYR A 379 11.10 11.54 -10.15
N ASP A 380 9.99 11.72 -10.88
CA ASP A 380 9.27 12.99 -10.87
C ASP A 380 8.46 13.13 -9.56
N ILE A 381 7.79 12.07 -9.11
CA ILE A 381 7.02 12.05 -7.87
C ILE A 381 7.93 11.69 -6.69
N GLY A 382 8.62 10.57 -6.78
CA GLY A 382 9.47 10.02 -5.72
C GLY A 382 10.78 10.80 -5.48
N GLY A 383 11.15 11.71 -6.39
CA GLY A 383 12.36 12.52 -6.26
C GLY A 383 13.68 11.78 -6.51
N GLY A 384 13.62 10.57 -7.07
CA GLY A 384 14.79 9.74 -7.41
C GLY A 384 15.57 9.20 -6.21
N MET A 385 16.83 8.80 -6.45
CA MET A 385 17.65 8.14 -5.44
C MET A 385 18.12 9.10 -4.34
N PRO A 386 18.08 8.69 -3.05
CA PRO A 386 18.44 9.56 -1.92
C PRO A 386 19.91 10.02 -1.93
N LYS A 387 20.80 9.19 -2.45
CA LYS A 387 22.24 9.49 -2.51
C LYS A 387 22.67 9.74 -3.95
N LYS A 388 23.22 10.91 -4.25
CA LYS A 388 23.64 11.35 -5.61
C LYS A 388 24.60 10.39 -6.33
N HIS A 389 25.38 9.59 -5.60
CA HIS A 389 26.32 8.62 -6.16
C HIS A 389 25.70 7.24 -6.36
N ARG A 390 24.47 7.01 -5.91
CA ARG A 390 23.74 5.77 -6.10
C ARG A 390 22.93 5.81 -7.38
N LYS A 391 22.85 4.65 -8.04
CA LYS A 391 22.08 4.47 -9.27
C LYS A 391 20.87 3.58 -9.00
N PHE A 392 19.79 3.87 -9.66
CA PHE A 392 18.65 2.95 -9.70
C PHE A 392 19.13 1.58 -10.24
N LYS A 393 18.66 0.51 -9.63
CA LYS A 393 18.97 -0.86 -10.04
C LYS A 393 17.71 -1.59 -10.50
N ALA A 394 16.70 -1.62 -9.64
CA ALA A 394 15.43 -2.29 -9.92
C ALA A 394 14.32 -1.73 -9.03
N VAL A 395 13.09 -2.07 -9.37
CA VAL A 395 11.92 -1.89 -8.52
C VAL A 395 11.18 -3.21 -8.36
N GLN A 396 10.89 -3.60 -7.12
CA GLN A 396 10.00 -4.74 -6.85
C GLN A 396 8.56 -4.26 -6.91
N LEU A 397 7.73 -4.94 -7.70
CA LEU A 397 6.30 -4.68 -7.86
C LEU A 397 5.51 -5.89 -7.40
N GLY A 398 4.36 -5.66 -6.75
CA GLY A 398 3.45 -6.72 -6.32
C GLY A 398 3.89 -7.51 -5.09
N GLY A 399 4.77 -6.92 -4.28
CA GLY A 399 5.22 -7.52 -3.02
C GLY A 399 5.92 -8.86 -3.22
N PRO A 400 5.81 -9.79 -2.25
CA PRO A 400 6.46 -11.11 -2.29
C PRO A 400 5.90 -12.03 -3.38
N SER A 401 4.71 -11.75 -3.89
CA SER A 401 4.10 -12.50 -5.01
C SER A 401 4.48 -11.95 -6.39
N GLY A 402 5.16 -10.81 -6.42
CA GLY A 402 5.52 -10.09 -7.63
C GLY A 402 6.92 -10.38 -8.14
N GLY A 403 7.51 -9.40 -8.82
CA GLY A 403 8.85 -9.54 -9.36
C GLY A 403 9.59 -8.20 -9.46
N CYS A 404 10.89 -8.26 -9.66
CA CYS A 404 11.71 -7.08 -9.87
C CYS A 404 11.77 -6.70 -11.35
N VAL A 405 11.79 -5.38 -11.60
CA VAL A 405 11.85 -4.77 -12.94
C VAL A 405 13.10 -3.87 -12.98
N PRO A 406 14.07 -4.12 -13.88
CA PRO A 406 15.33 -3.38 -13.94
C PRO A 406 15.20 -2.02 -14.66
N GLU A 407 16.32 -1.27 -14.69
CA GLU A 407 16.41 0.10 -15.23
C GLU A 407 15.90 0.23 -16.68
N GLU A 408 16.11 -0.78 -17.51
CA GLU A 408 15.68 -0.78 -18.93
C GLU A 408 14.15 -0.68 -19.13
N TYR A 409 13.37 -0.96 -18.07
CA TYR A 409 11.91 -0.89 -18.07
C TYR A 409 11.37 0.37 -17.36
N LEU A 410 12.19 1.35 -17.03
CA LEU A 410 11.71 2.57 -16.36
C LEU A 410 10.62 3.32 -17.12
N ASP A 411 10.60 3.21 -18.45
CA ASP A 411 9.57 3.83 -19.29
C ASP A 411 8.36 2.91 -19.53
N LEU A 412 8.32 1.74 -18.85
CA LEU A 412 7.19 0.83 -18.88
C LEU A 412 5.94 1.50 -18.28
N PRO A 413 4.78 1.45 -18.97
CA PRO A 413 3.53 1.90 -18.38
C PRO A 413 3.12 0.98 -17.22
N CYS A 414 2.75 1.56 -16.08
CA CYS A 414 2.21 0.83 -14.95
C CYS A 414 0.76 0.42 -15.22
N ASP A 415 0.58 -0.65 -16.00
CA ASP A 415 -0.70 -1.33 -16.19
C ASP A 415 -0.54 -2.86 -16.03
N TYR A 416 -1.67 -3.58 -15.96
CA TYR A 416 -1.65 -5.01 -15.68
C TYR A 416 -0.90 -5.81 -16.74
N GLU A 417 -1.08 -5.48 -18.01
CA GLU A 417 -0.54 -6.19 -19.14
C GLU A 417 0.97 -5.98 -19.31
N ALA A 418 1.40 -4.72 -19.23
CA ALA A 418 2.80 -4.35 -19.42
C ALA A 418 3.68 -4.88 -18.27
N ILE A 419 3.23 -4.75 -17.01
CA ILE A 419 3.96 -5.27 -15.85
C ILE A 419 4.04 -6.80 -15.90
N THR A 420 2.95 -7.49 -16.28
CA THR A 420 2.95 -8.96 -16.42
C THR A 420 3.92 -9.41 -17.50
N LYS A 421 3.98 -8.71 -18.64
CA LYS A 421 4.94 -8.99 -19.71
C LYS A 421 6.40 -8.80 -19.29
N ALA A 422 6.66 -7.87 -18.39
CA ALA A 422 7.98 -7.68 -17.79
C ALA A 422 8.34 -8.74 -16.72
N GLY A 423 7.45 -9.70 -16.43
CA GLY A 423 7.70 -10.77 -15.46
C GLY A 423 7.44 -10.41 -14.00
N ALA A 424 6.75 -9.30 -13.77
CA ALA A 424 6.25 -8.90 -12.47
C ALA A 424 4.71 -8.96 -12.43
N ILE A 425 4.09 -8.59 -11.32
CA ILE A 425 2.64 -8.40 -11.24
C ILE A 425 2.34 -7.04 -10.62
N MET A 426 1.18 -6.47 -10.94
CA MET A 426 0.73 -5.22 -10.33
C MET A 426 0.62 -5.34 -8.81
N GLY A 427 0.15 -6.48 -8.33
CA GLY A 427 -0.12 -6.69 -6.91
C GLY A 427 -1.14 -5.70 -6.37
N SER A 428 -1.11 -5.51 -5.06
CA SER A 428 -1.95 -4.50 -4.39
C SER A 428 -1.44 -3.06 -4.60
N GLY A 429 -0.20 -2.87 -5.07
CA GLY A 429 0.43 -1.57 -5.34
C GLY A 429 1.70 -1.33 -4.53
N GLY A 430 2.25 -2.34 -3.85
CA GLY A 430 3.57 -2.24 -3.24
C GLY A 430 4.65 -1.99 -4.29
N MET A 431 5.48 -0.95 -4.08
CA MET A 431 6.56 -0.55 -4.97
C MET A 431 7.81 -0.26 -4.15
N ILE A 432 8.80 -1.17 -4.21
CA ILE A 432 10.04 -1.07 -3.44
C ILE A 432 11.19 -0.76 -4.39
N VAL A 433 11.69 0.47 -4.33
CA VAL A 433 12.79 0.95 -5.17
C VAL A 433 14.13 0.47 -4.60
N MET A 434 15.00 -0.04 -5.44
CA MET A 434 16.31 -0.57 -5.09
C MET A 434 17.42 0.14 -5.87
N ASP A 435 18.48 0.52 -5.18
CA ASP A 435 19.68 1.08 -5.79
C ASP A 435 20.80 0.03 -5.95
N ASP A 436 21.95 0.45 -6.49
CA ASP A 436 23.12 -0.38 -6.76
C ASP A 436 23.80 -0.98 -5.50
N SER A 437 23.37 -0.61 -4.29
CA SER A 437 23.79 -1.26 -3.05
C SER A 437 22.94 -2.48 -2.66
N THR A 438 21.92 -2.81 -3.42
CA THR A 438 21.03 -3.94 -3.15
C THR A 438 21.58 -5.21 -3.79
N CYS A 439 21.70 -6.30 -3.04
CA CYS A 439 21.97 -7.63 -3.58
C CYS A 439 20.66 -8.28 -4.03
N MET A 440 20.56 -8.65 -5.32
CA MET A 440 19.31 -9.21 -5.86
C MET A 440 19.08 -10.66 -5.40
N VAL A 441 20.15 -11.38 -5.07
CA VAL A 441 20.05 -12.73 -4.50
C VAL A 441 19.48 -12.69 -3.08
N ASP A 442 19.95 -11.72 -2.26
CA ASP A 442 19.44 -11.52 -0.90
C ASP A 442 18.00 -10.99 -0.89
N MET A 443 17.63 -10.15 -1.86
CA MET A 443 16.23 -9.73 -2.04
C MET A 443 15.30 -10.91 -2.38
N ALA A 444 15.74 -11.80 -3.25
CA ALA A 444 14.99 -13.03 -3.56
C ALA A 444 14.86 -13.92 -2.31
N ARG A 445 15.94 -14.05 -1.51
CA ARG A 445 15.92 -14.75 -0.22
C ARG A 445 14.89 -14.15 0.74
N TYR A 446 14.91 -12.82 0.91
CA TYR A 446 14.00 -12.11 1.81
C TYR A 446 12.51 -12.36 1.48
N PHE A 447 12.13 -12.23 0.21
CA PHE A 447 10.74 -12.46 -0.18
C PHE A 447 10.34 -13.93 -0.10
N LEU A 448 11.26 -14.84 -0.38
CA LEU A 448 10.99 -16.28 -0.31
C LEU A 448 10.86 -16.76 1.15
N ASP A 449 11.68 -16.20 2.06
CA ASP A 449 11.60 -16.42 3.50
C ASP A 449 10.22 -15.99 4.03
N PHE A 450 9.79 -14.77 3.70
CA PHE A 450 8.47 -14.28 4.03
C PHE A 450 7.35 -15.22 3.53
N ILE A 451 7.40 -15.65 2.26
CA ILE A 451 6.36 -16.53 1.71
C ILE A 451 6.36 -17.91 2.37
N GLN A 452 7.55 -18.43 2.67
CA GLN A 452 7.68 -19.72 3.37
C GLN A 452 7.03 -19.68 4.74
N ASP A 453 7.24 -18.60 5.50
CA ASP A 453 6.65 -18.39 6.82
C ASP A 453 5.12 -18.20 6.74
N GLU A 454 4.63 -17.53 5.71
CA GLU A 454 3.21 -17.25 5.49
C GLU A 454 2.45 -18.39 4.79
N SER A 455 3.12 -19.47 4.44
CA SER A 455 2.47 -20.63 3.84
C SER A 455 1.51 -21.30 4.83
N CYS A 456 0.25 -21.49 4.42
CA CYS A 456 -0.73 -22.22 5.25
C CYS A 456 -0.40 -23.72 5.45
N GLY A 457 0.60 -24.24 4.73
CA GLY A 457 1.06 -25.63 4.80
C GLY A 457 0.12 -26.67 4.18
N LYS A 458 -0.96 -26.26 3.50
CA LYS A 458 -1.97 -27.19 2.99
C LYS A 458 -1.49 -28.04 1.83
N CYS A 459 -0.84 -27.47 0.83
CA CYS A 459 -0.35 -28.21 -0.32
C CYS A 459 1.16 -28.42 -0.29
N THR A 460 1.62 -29.62 -0.61
CA THR A 460 3.03 -30.02 -0.56
C THR A 460 3.93 -29.14 -1.45
N PRO A 461 3.55 -28.81 -2.69
CA PRO A 461 4.41 -27.98 -3.55
C PRO A 461 4.77 -26.63 -2.93
N CYS A 462 3.80 -25.93 -2.33
CA CYS A 462 4.05 -24.68 -1.61
C CYS A 462 4.87 -24.94 -0.33
N ARG A 463 4.40 -25.80 0.59
CA ARG A 463 5.02 -26.02 1.90
C ARG A 463 6.48 -26.49 1.81
N GLU A 464 6.74 -27.53 1.01
CA GLU A 464 8.08 -28.14 0.91
C GLU A 464 8.92 -27.46 -0.19
N GLY A 465 8.28 -27.07 -1.29
CA GLY A 465 8.97 -26.45 -2.41
C GLY A 465 9.55 -25.10 -2.07
N THR A 466 8.77 -24.20 -1.43
CA THR A 466 9.29 -22.88 -1.02
C THR A 466 10.42 -23.02 0.01
N ARG A 467 10.29 -23.94 0.95
CA ARG A 467 11.34 -24.25 1.92
C ARG A 467 12.63 -24.72 1.24
N ARG A 468 12.50 -25.60 0.23
CA ARG A 468 13.68 -26.10 -0.50
C ARG A 468 14.32 -25.01 -1.32
N MET A 469 13.54 -24.18 -2.01
CA MET A 469 14.07 -23.02 -2.72
C MET A 469 14.81 -22.08 -1.78
N LEU A 470 14.23 -21.75 -0.62
CA LEU A 470 14.85 -20.89 0.40
C LEU A 470 16.22 -21.45 0.83
N GLN A 471 16.30 -22.75 1.18
CA GLN A 471 17.57 -23.39 1.54
C GLN A 471 18.66 -23.24 0.45
N ILE A 472 18.29 -23.30 -0.83
CA ILE A 472 19.25 -23.13 -1.93
C ILE A 472 19.70 -21.65 -2.01
N VAL A 473 18.77 -20.68 -1.92
CA VAL A 473 19.13 -19.27 -1.98
C VAL A 473 19.95 -18.85 -0.75
N GLU A 474 19.63 -19.36 0.45
CA GLU A 474 20.44 -19.19 1.66
C GLU A 474 21.87 -19.75 1.47
N LYS A 475 21.98 -20.99 0.98
CA LYS A 475 23.26 -21.62 0.63
C LYS A 475 24.09 -20.72 -0.29
N ILE A 476 23.46 -20.08 -1.30
CA ILE A 476 24.13 -19.18 -2.24
C ILE A 476 24.58 -17.88 -1.51
N THR A 477 23.70 -17.25 -0.72
CA THR A 477 24.03 -16.01 0.01
C THR A 477 25.06 -16.21 1.12
N GLU A 478 25.22 -17.43 1.61
CA GLU A 478 26.25 -17.82 2.58
C GLU A 478 27.59 -18.24 1.93
N GLY A 479 27.75 -18.10 0.62
CA GLY A 479 28.96 -18.46 -0.10
C GLY A 479 29.16 -19.96 -0.30
N ARG A 480 28.17 -20.78 0.02
CA ARG A 480 28.18 -22.25 -0.11
C ARG A 480 27.49 -22.76 -1.40
N GLY A 481 27.05 -21.83 -2.28
CA GLY A 481 26.42 -22.14 -3.54
C GLY A 481 27.29 -23.00 -4.46
N GLU A 482 26.71 -23.90 -5.23
CA GLU A 482 27.38 -24.86 -6.12
C GLU A 482 26.82 -24.75 -7.54
N GLU A 483 27.59 -25.22 -8.53
CA GLU A 483 27.11 -25.37 -9.89
C GLU A 483 25.89 -26.32 -9.91
N GLY A 484 24.84 -25.95 -10.66
CA GLY A 484 23.55 -26.66 -10.70
C GLY A 484 22.50 -26.14 -9.71
N ASP A 485 22.85 -25.26 -8.76
CA ASP A 485 21.86 -24.69 -7.86
C ASP A 485 20.85 -23.79 -8.59
N ILE A 486 21.28 -23.07 -9.63
CA ILE A 486 20.40 -22.19 -10.42
C ILE A 486 19.38 -23.04 -11.20
N GLU A 487 19.83 -24.07 -11.87
CA GLU A 487 18.97 -25.00 -12.64
C GLU A 487 17.96 -25.68 -11.71
N THR A 488 18.39 -26.07 -10.50
CA THR A 488 17.48 -26.63 -9.48
C THR A 488 16.45 -25.63 -9.01
N LEU A 489 16.81 -24.34 -8.86
CA LEU A 489 15.85 -23.28 -8.51
C LEU A 489 14.80 -23.09 -9.61
N GLU A 490 15.21 -23.08 -10.88
CA GLU A 490 14.32 -22.95 -12.04
C GLU A 490 13.33 -24.13 -12.12
N GLU A 491 13.81 -25.38 -11.97
CA GLU A 491 12.96 -26.60 -11.97
C GLU A 491 11.97 -26.60 -10.78
N LEU A 492 12.41 -26.24 -9.57
CA LEU A 492 11.55 -26.14 -8.41
C LEU A 492 10.51 -25.05 -8.58
N ALA A 493 10.89 -23.90 -9.16
CA ALA A 493 9.99 -22.80 -9.42
C ALA A 493 8.83 -23.21 -10.32
N ASP A 494 9.11 -23.88 -11.44
CA ASP A 494 8.09 -24.36 -12.36
C ASP A 494 7.16 -25.38 -11.66
N MET A 495 7.72 -26.34 -10.94
CA MET A 495 6.94 -27.34 -10.20
C MET A 495 6.02 -26.68 -9.15
N ILE A 496 6.51 -25.72 -8.37
CA ILE A 496 5.71 -25.01 -7.34
C ILE A 496 4.58 -24.22 -8.00
N LYS A 497 4.90 -23.49 -9.06
CA LYS A 497 3.95 -22.66 -9.80
C LYS A 497 2.79 -23.46 -10.38
N ASP A 498 3.10 -24.59 -11.02
CA ASP A 498 2.11 -25.39 -11.75
C ASP A 498 1.26 -26.27 -10.85
N SER A 499 1.77 -26.66 -9.66
CA SER A 499 1.10 -27.64 -8.80
C SER A 499 0.56 -27.08 -7.48
N SER A 500 0.79 -25.80 -7.17
CA SER A 500 0.26 -25.17 -5.95
C SER A 500 -1.22 -24.88 -6.05
N LEU A 501 -1.94 -25.01 -4.91
CA LEU A 501 -3.39 -24.89 -4.85
C LEU A 501 -3.92 -23.46 -5.07
N CYS A 502 -3.20 -22.44 -4.57
CA CYS A 502 -3.65 -21.05 -4.57
C CYS A 502 -2.57 -20.08 -5.05
N GLY A 503 -2.96 -18.81 -5.26
CA GLY A 503 -2.09 -17.76 -5.74
C GLY A 503 -0.81 -17.58 -4.92
N LEU A 504 -0.84 -17.75 -3.58
CA LEU A 504 0.35 -17.62 -2.76
C LEU A 504 1.46 -18.59 -3.23
N GLY A 505 1.16 -19.88 -3.36
CA GLY A 505 2.14 -20.85 -3.83
C GLY A 505 2.46 -20.70 -5.32
N GLN A 506 1.46 -20.40 -6.17
CA GLN A 506 1.66 -20.21 -7.60
C GLN A 506 2.56 -19.03 -7.95
N THR A 507 2.62 -18.01 -7.09
CA THR A 507 3.44 -16.81 -7.29
C THR A 507 4.70 -16.78 -6.42
N ALA A 508 4.83 -17.68 -5.46
CA ALA A 508 5.98 -17.78 -4.56
C ALA A 508 7.35 -17.76 -5.25
N PRO A 509 7.54 -18.41 -6.41
CA PRO A 509 8.81 -18.40 -7.14
C PRO A 509 9.12 -17.09 -7.88
N ASN A 510 8.16 -16.19 -8.08
CA ASN A 510 8.33 -15.02 -8.95
C ASN A 510 9.51 -14.12 -8.57
N PRO A 511 9.79 -13.80 -7.28
CA PRO A 511 10.97 -13.01 -6.92
C PRO A 511 12.27 -13.68 -7.34
N VAL A 512 12.38 -15.00 -7.19
CA VAL A 512 13.57 -15.75 -7.63
C VAL A 512 13.67 -15.76 -9.15
N LEU A 513 12.58 -16.08 -9.85
CA LEU A 513 12.56 -16.13 -11.33
C LEU A 513 12.86 -14.77 -11.96
N SER A 514 12.33 -13.67 -11.41
CA SER A 514 12.59 -12.33 -11.94
C SER A 514 14.02 -11.87 -11.67
N THR A 515 14.59 -12.18 -10.51
CA THR A 515 15.99 -11.89 -10.22
C THR A 515 16.95 -12.75 -11.03
N LEU A 516 16.65 -14.02 -11.27
CA LEU A 516 17.41 -14.88 -12.21
C LEU A 516 17.33 -14.38 -13.65
N ARG A 517 16.16 -13.91 -14.09
CA ARG A 517 15.96 -13.39 -15.45
C ARG A 517 16.82 -12.16 -15.73
N TYR A 518 16.94 -11.24 -14.79
CA TYR A 518 17.55 -9.92 -15.00
C TYR A 518 18.91 -9.73 -14.33
N PHE A 519 19.25 -10.56 -13.35
CA PHE A 519 20.46 -10.45 -12.54
C PHE A 519 21.13 -11.82 -12.31
N ARG A 520 21.06 -12.70 -13.31
CA ARG A 520 21.67 -14.05 -13.26
C ARG A 520 23.17 -13.96 -12.94
N ASP A 521 23.85 -12.95 -13.46
CA ASP A 521 25.25 -12.68 -13.21
C ASP A 521 25.60 -12.48 -11.72
N GLU A 522 24.67 -11.95 -10.91
CA GLU A 522 24.87 -11.86 -9.46
C GLU A 522 24.83 -13.25 -8.79
N TYR A 523 23.94 -14.14 -9.22
CA TYR A 523 23.90 -15.53 -8.73
C TYR A 523 25.20 -16.26 -9.11
N GLU A 524 25.65 -16.13 -10.34
CA GLU A 524 26.90 -16.75 -10.82
C GLU A 524 28.11 -16.22 -10.07
N GLU A 525 28.21 -14.91 -9.79
CA GLU A 525 29.26 -14.29 -8.98
C GLU A 525 29.27 -14.85 -7.55
N HIS A 526 28.08 -15.00 -6.93
CA HIS A 526 27.95 -15.63 -5.60
C HIS A 526 28.39 -17.08 -5.58
N ILE A 527 28.06 -17.83 -6.64
CA ILE A 527 28.37 -19.27 -6.74
C ILE A 527 29.84 -19.51 -7.09
N ARG A 528 30.37 -18.84 -8.13
CA ARG A 528 31.70 -19.09 -8.66
C ARG A 528 32.79 -18.31 -7.92
N ASP A 529 32.57 -17.00 -7.76
CA ASP A 529 33.59 -16.09 -7.22
C ASP A 529 33.52 -15.95 -5.70
N LYS A 530 32.45 -16.49 -5.09
CA LYS A 530 32.14 -16.33 -3.65
C LYS A 530 32.18 -14.85 -3.24
N LYS A 531 31.56 -14.00 -4.03
CA LYS A 531 31.60 -12.55 -3.89
C LYS A 531 30.19 -11.96 -4.02
N CYS A 532 29.88 -11.00 -3.16
CA CYS A 532 28.69 -10.16 -3.23
C CYS A 532 29.11 -8.73 -3.60
N ARG A 533 28.79 -8.27 -4.82
CA ARG A 533 29.14 -6.91 -5.29
C ARG A 533 28.44 -5.80 -4.49
N ALA A 534 27.28 -6.09 -3.93
CA ALA A 534 26.52 -5.17 -3.09
C ALA A 534 27.06 -5.11 -1.64
N LEU A 535 27.96 -6.01 -1.26
CA LEU A 535 28.50 -6.15 0.10
C LEU A 535 27.41 -6.38 1.17
N THR A 536 26.30 -7.03 0.81
CA THR A 536 25.20 -7.36 1.71
C THR A 536 25.37 -8.74 2.34
N CYS A 537 25.86 -9.72 1.58
CA CYS A 537 26.03 -11.10 2.03
C CYS A 537 27.31 -11.22 2.87
N VAL A 538 27.16 -11.09 4.18
CA VAL A 538 28.26 -10.97 5.15
C VAL A 538 29.24 -12.14 5.07
N ALA A 539 28.76 -13.37 4.84
CA ALA A 539 29.61 -14.56 4.73
C ALA A 539 30.65 -14.52 3.61
N MET A 540 30.42 -13.65 2.61
CA MET A 540 31.34 -13.47 1.46
C MET A 540 32.14 -12.18 1.52
N ILE A 541 32.01 -11.38 2.58
CA ILE A 541 32.79 -10.16 2.75
C ILE A 541 34.16 -10.53 3.29
N GLN A 542 35.20 -10.25 2.51
CA GLN A 542 36.59 -10.40 2.94
C GLN A 542 37.22 -9.02 3.08
N PHE A 543 37.63 -8.69 4.29
CA PHE A 543 38.41 -7.49 4.54
C PHE A 543 39.91 -7.81 4.34
N LYS A 544 40.56 -7.16 3.37
CA LYS A 544 41.99 -7.29 3.12
C LYS A 544 42.65 -5.96 3.38
N VAL A 545 43.81 -6.02 4.06
CA VAL A 545 44.66 -4.86 4.20
C VAL A 545 45.45 -4.67 2.90
N ASP A 546 45.29 -3.50 2.25
CA ASP A 546 46.12 -3.11 1.11
C ASP A 546 47.56 -2.86 1.59
N GLU A 547 48.43 -3.80 1.32
CA GLU A 547 49.82 -3.76 1.82
C GLU A 547 50.62 -2.57 1.27
N GLU A 548 50.31 -2.09 0.05
CA GLU A 548 50.98 -0.94 -0.55
C GLU A 548 50.55 0.38 0.10
N LYS A 549 49.30 0.48 0.55
CA LYS A 549 48.76 1.66 1.24
C LYS A 549 48.93 1.59 2.77
N CYS A 550 49.22 0.42 3.30
CA CYS A 550 49.33 0.18 4.73
C CYS A 550 50.53 0.84 5.36
N LYS A 551 50.30 1.84 6.22
CA LYS A 551 51.37 2.53 6.98
C LYS A 551 51.86 1.73 8.20
N LYS A 552 51.41 0.51 8.41
CA LYS A 552 51.73 -0.38 9.55
C LYS A 552 51.54 0.29 10.93
N CYS A 553 50.59 1.20 11.05
CA CYS A 553 50.36 2.00 12.25
C CYS A 553 49.52 1.28 13.35
N GLY A 554 48.93 0.11 13.07
CA GLY A 554 48.12 -0.66 14.01
C GLY A 554 46.75 -0.05 14.37
N LEU A 555 46.35 1.06 13.74
CA LEU A 555 45.05 1.71 14.02
C LEU A 555 43.85 0.82 13.70
N CYS A 556 43.90 0.05 12.62
CA CYS A 556 42.84 -0.90 12.26
C CYS A 556 42.70 -2.00 13.32
N PHE A 557 43.79 -2.53 13.86
CA PHE A 557 43.77 -3.48 14.97
C PHE A 557 43.16 -2.87 16.24
N LYS A 558 43.57 -1.66 16.61
CA LYS A 558 43.07 -1.00 17.82
C LYS A 558 41.62 -0.60 17.78
N ASN A 559 41.08 -0.34 16.57
CA ASN A 559 39.69 0.13 16.37
C ASN A 559 38.76 -0.94 15.77
N CYS A 560 39.19 -2.19 15.69
CA CYS A 560 38.35 -3.27 15.21
C CYS A 560 37.26 -3.57 16.25
N PRO A 561 35.98 -3.34 15.97
CA PRO A 561 34.91 -3.51 16.96
C PRO A 561 34.60 -4.99 17.30
N VAL A 562 35.19 -5.91 16.52
CA VAL A 562 34.94 -7.37 16.61
C VAL A 562 36.22 -8.17 16.74
N ASP A 563 37.36 -7.53 17.04
CA ASP A 563 38.68 -8.14 17.22
C ASP A 563 39.12 -9.11 16.09
N ALA A 564 38.62 -8.86 14.87
CA ALA A 564 38.88 -9.72 13.70
C ALA A 564 40.27 -9.50 13.06
N ILE A 565 41.06 -8.53 13.53
CA ILE A 565 42.39 -8.19 12.98
C ILE A 565 43.49 -8.63 13.94
N THR A 566 44.33 -9.54 13.48
CA THR A 566 45.56 -9.88 14.17
C THR A 566 46.70 -8.98 13.68
N TRP A 567 47.50 -8.45 14.59
CA TRP A 567 48.63 -7.60 14.26
C TRP A 567 49.86 -7.98 15.09
N GLU A 568 50.87 -8.45 14.42
CA GLU A 568 52.16 -8.72 15.03
C GLU A 568 53.12 -7.56 14.76
N LYS A 569 53.60 -6.95 15.83
CA LYS A 569 54.66 -5.95 15.75
C LYS A 569 55.94 -6.67 15.34
N LYS A 570 56.34 -6.61 14.06
CA LYS A 570 57.67 -7.06 13.72
C LYS A 570 58.68 -6.21 14.49
N GLN A 571 59.47 -6.88 15.29
CA GLN A 571 60.58 -6.29 16.06
C GLN A 571 61.61 -5.64 15.13
#